data_3ffe4cd72f0f2fe85da6272d87e86aea
#
_entry.id   3ffe4cd72f0f2fe85da6272d87e86aea
#
_cell.length_a   1.000
_cell.length_b   1.000
_cell.length_c   1.000
_cell.angle_alpha   90.00
_cell.angle_beta   90.00
_cell.angle_gamma   90.00
#
_symmetry.space_group_name_H-M   'P 1'
#
loop_
_entity.id
_entity.type
_entity.pdbx_description
1 polymer ?
#
loop_
_entity_poly.entity_id
_entity_poly.type
_entity_poly.pdbx_seq_one_letter_code
_entity_poly.pdbx_strand_id
1 'polypeptide(L)'
;MRTSAPPAGDHALVQIVDAALADATRRSGPWLVCRPECAQCCMGVFSISQLDAVRLQQGLDDLQRHDSQRAAALRKRALEAVTRLSPAFPGDPKTGILADDDHAEQLFADFANDEPCPVLDPATGTCDLYSARPITCRAFGPPVRSEDGLGVCELCFHGATDEQIAACEMEVDPDEIESKLLKEMQDAGGPSGRTIVAFAVAD
;
A
#
# COMPACT_ATOMS: atom_id res chain seq x y z
N MET A 1 -4.31 -19.53 -5.38
CA MET A 1 -3.27 -19.73 -6.44
C MET A 1 -1.95 -19.23 -5.86
N ARG A 2 -0.89 -20.06 -5.83
CA ARG A 2 0.42 -19.57 -5.38
C ARG A 2 0.91 -18.55 -6.42
N THR A 3 1.05 -17.31 -6.02
CA THR A 3 1.57 -16.23 -6.84
C THR A 3 3.02 -16.54 -7.21
N SER A 4 3.37 -16.35 -8.47
CA SER A 4 4.75 -16.40 -8.94
C SER A 4 5.59 -15.36 -8.19
N ALA A 5 6.90 -15.57 -8.13
CA ALA A 5 7.82 -14.56 -7.61
C ALA A 5 7.65 -13.23 -8.38
N PRO A 6 7.87 -12.08 -7.74
CA PRO A 6 7.81 -10.79 -8.44
C PRO A 6 8.85 -10.76 -9.57
N PRO A 7 8.62 -9.91 -10.58
CA PRO A 7 9.59 -9.67 -11.65
C PRO A 7 10.96 -9.25 -11.11
N ALA A 8 12.02 -9.53 -11.85
CA ALA A 8 13.40 -9.26 -11.41
C ALA A 8 13.67 -7.77 -11.09
N GLY A 9 12.92 -6.84 -11.70
CA GLY A 9 13.02 -5.39 -11.45
C GLY A 9 12.36 -4.89 -10.17
N ASP A 10 11.53 -5.71 -9.51
CA ASP A 10 10.75 -5.29 -8.34
C ASP A 10 11.61 -4.78 -7.18
N HIS A 11 12.69 -5.46 -6.86
CA HIS A 11 13.61 -5.04 -5.81
C HIS A 11 14.26 -3.67 -6.12
N ALA A 12 14.59 -3.40 -7.38
CA ALA A 12 15.14 -2.11 -7.80
C ALA A 12 14.10 -1.00 -7.64
N LEU A 13 12.84 -1.22 -8.03
CA LEU A 13 11.74 -0.29 -7.81
C LEU A 13 11.62 0.06 -6.32
N VAL A 14 11.57 -0.94 -5.45
CA VAL A 14 11.48 -0.71 -3.98
C VAL A 14 12.65 0.12 -3.48
N GLN A 15 13.88 -0.13 -3.94
CA GLN A 15 15.05 0.66 -3.56
C GLN A 15 14.97 2.11 -4.03
N ILE A 16 14.47 2.37 -5.24
CA ILE A 16 14.27 3.72 -5.77
C ILE A 16 13.27 4.47 -4.91
N VAL A 17 12.12 3.86 -4.62
CA VAL A 17 11.08 4.48 -3.79
C VAL A 17 11.56 4.72 -2.36
N ASP A 18 12.28 3.78 -1.74
CA ASP A 18 12.84 3.97 -0.40
C ASP A 18 13.90 5.07 -0.37
N ALA A 19 14.71 5.22 -1.42
CA ALA A 19 15.67 6.31 -1.56
C ALA A 19 14.97 7.67 -1.73
N ALA A 20 13.91 7.74 -2.53
CA ALA A 20 13.08 8.94 -2.71
C ALA A 20 12.40 9.34 -1.39
N LEU A 21 11.86 8.37 -0.63
CA LEU A 21 11.29 8.61 0.71
C LEU A 21 12.34 9.17 1.68
N ALA A 22 13.54 8.59 1.70
CA ALA A 22 14.62 9.05 2.56
C ALA A 22 15.05 10.49 2.21
N ASP A 23 15.09 10.83 0.92
CA ASP A 23 15.39 12.18 0.46
C ASP A 23 14.29 13.18 0.84
N ALA A 24 13.03 12.87 0.53
CA ALA A 24 11.88 13.69 0.91
C ALA A 24 11.79 13.88 2.43
N THR A 25 12.08 12.85 3.22
CA THR A 25 12.14 12.93 4.69
C THR A 25 13.20 13.94 5.16
N ARG A 26 14.40 13.93 4.56
CA ARG A 26 15.44 14.92 4.90
C ARG A 26 15.02 16.33 4.55
N ARG A 27 14.42 16.55 3.38
CA ARG A 27 13.93 17.88 2.95
C ARG A 27 12.77 18.38 3.81
N SER A 28 11.87 17.49 4.21
CA SER A 28 10.73 17.81 5.06
C SER A 28 11.13 18.19 6.48
N GLY A 29 12.22 17.63 7.01
CA GLY A 29 12.69 17.96 8.36
C GLY A 29 11.58 17.85 9.42
N PRO A 30 11.33 18.93 10.20
CA PRO A 30 10.35 18.91 11.28
C PRO A 30 8.88 18.88 10.80
N TRP A 31 8.61 19.15 9.52
CA TRP A 31 7.26 19.10 8.96
C TRP A 31 6.72 17.67 8.85
N LEU A 32 7.61 16.67 8.70
CA LEU A 32 7.23 15.27 8.62
C LEU A 32 7.27 14.63 10.01
N VAL A 33 6.09 14.35 10.57
CA VAL A 33 5.97 13.81 11.95
C VAL A 33 5.87 12.29 11.98
N CYS A 34 6.06 11.62 10.84
CA CYS A 34 6.05 10.16 10.75
C CYS A 34 7.12 9.55 11.66
N ARG A 35 6.72 8.57 12.46
CA ARG A 35 7.58 7.86 13.42
C ARG A 35 7.07 6.43 13.59
N PRO A 36 7.87 5.51 14.15
CA PRO A 36 7.34 4.22 14.60
C PRO A 36 6.07 4.41 15.44
N GLU A 37 5.10 3.51 15.29
CA GLU A 37 3.77 3.55 15.93
C GLU A 37 2.79 4.61 15.35
N CYS A 38 3.20 5.42 14.38
CA CYS A 38 2.26 6.23 13.61
C CYS A 38 1.49 5.32 12.65
N ALA A 39 0.19 5.11 12.91
CA ALA A 39 -0.66 4.22 12.15
C ALA A 39 -1.67 4.95 11.25
N GLN A 40 -1.52 6.26 11.02
CA GLN A 40 -2.47 7.04 10.21
C GLN A 40 -2.64 6.46 8.80
N CYS A 41 -1.56 6.09 8.13
CA CYS A 41 -1.60 5.43 6.82
C CYS A 41 -2.12 3.98 6.85
N CYS A 42 -2.43 3.44 8.02
CA CYS A 42 -3.03 2.12 8.20
C CYS A 42 -4.54 2.20 8.50
N MET A 43 -5.13 3.40 8.46
CA MET A 43 -6.56 3.62 8.59
C MET A 43 -7.15 3.95 7.22
N GLY A 44 -8.28 3.32 6.91
CA GLY A 44 -8.89 3.37 5.59
C GLY A 44 -8.31 2.36 4.60
N VAL A 45 -9.13 2.01 3.64
CA VAL A 45 -8.77 1.07 2.55
C VAL A 45 -8.28 1.87 1.36
N PHE A 46 -7.18 1.45 0.76
CA PHE A 46 -6.68 1.99 -0.51
C PHE A 46 -6.36 0.85 -1.48
N SER A 47 -6.42 1.17 -2.76
CA SER A 47 -6.10 0.21 -3.81
C SER A 47 -4.59 -0.02 -3.92
N ILE A 48 -4.22 -1.26 -4.18
CA ILE A 48 -2.84 -1.69 -4.45
C ILE A 48 -2.76 -2.43 -5.78
N SER A 49 -1.58 -2.43 -6.37
CA SER A 49 -1.30 -3.18 -7.59
C SER A 49 -1.15 -4.69 -7.32
N GLN A 50 -1.20 -5.52 -8.37
CA GLN A 50 -0.90 -6.94 -8.25
C GLN A 50 0.57 -7.20 -7.88
N LEU A 51 1.46 -6.29 -8.24
CA LEU A 51 2.86 -6.36 -7.82
C LEU A 51 3.01 -6.17 -6.31
N ASP A 52 2.28 -5.21 -5.74
CA ASP A 52 2.18 -5.03 -4.29
C ASP A 52 1.58 -6.25 -3.59
N ALA A 53 0.53 -6.84 -4.18
CA ALA A 53 -0.09 -8.06 -3.63
C ALA A 53 0.92 -9.22 -3.55
N VAL A 54 1.73 -9.42 -4.60
CA VAL A 54 2.81 -10.42 -4.62
C VAL A 54 3.85 -10.15 -3.54
N ARG A 55 4.28 -8.89 -3.35
CA ARG A 55 5.22 -8.52 -2.27
C ARG A 55 4.66 -8.83 -0.89
N LEU A 56 3.39 -8.48 -0.65
CA LEU A 56 2.71 -8.76 0.61
C LEU A 56 2.63 -10.26 0.91
N GLN A 57 2.29 -11.09 -0.10
CA GLN A 57 2.25 -12.55 0.05
C GLN A 57 3.63 -13.13 0.37
N GLN A 58 4.68 -12.66 -0.30
CA GLN A 58 6.05 -13.06 0.03
C GLN A 58 6.45 -12.65 1.44
N GLY A 59 6.14 -11.41 1.84
CA GLY A 59 6.38 -10.96 3.21
C GLY A 59 5.64 -11.80 4.24
N LEU A 60 4.41 -12.24 3.93
CA LEU A 60 3.64 -13.12 4.79
C LEU A 60 4.23 -14.54 4.85
N ASP A 61 4.75 -15.06 3.74
CA ASP A 61 5.46 -16.34 3.72
C ASP A 61 6.77 -16.28 4.51
N ASP A 62 7.48 -15.16 4.44
CA ASP A 62 8.67 -14.91 5.26
C ASP A 62 8.31 -14.83 6.75
N LEU A 63 7.27 -14.10 7.09
CA LEU A 63 6.76 -14.04 8.46
C LEU A 63 6.35 -15.43 8.95
N GLN A 64 5.67 -16.23 8.12
CA GLN A 64 5.29 -17.61 8.46
C GLN A 64 6.48 -18.50 8.80
N ARG A 65 7.65 -18.28 8.15
CA ARG A 65 8.89 -19.04 8.43
C ARG A 65 9.56 -18.63 9.73
N HIS A 66 9.46 -17.35 10.09
CA HIS A 66 10.17 -16.79 11.26
C HIS A 66 9.29 -16.69 12.52
N ASP A 67 7.99 -16.43 12.34
CA ASP A 67 6.99 -16.29 13.41
C ASP A 67 5.61 -16.75 12.90
N SER A 68 5.39 -18.05 12.97
CA SER A 68 4.14 -18.67 12.47
C SER A 68 2.89 -18.23 13.26
N GLN A 69 3.06 -17.88 14.55
CA GLN A 69 1.96 -17.41 15.38
C GLN A 69 1.48 -16.02 14.95
N ARG A 70 2.41 -15.12 14.70
CA ARG A 70 2.15 -13.76 14.21
C ARG A 70 1.54 -13.80 12.81
N ALA A 71 2.07 -14.66 11.92
CA ALA A 71 1.49 -14.86 10.58
C ALA A 71 0.06 -15.40 10.64
N ALA A 72 -0.24 -16.35 11.54
CA ALA A 72 -1.60 -16.87 11.72
C ALA A 72 -2.55 -15.79 12.26
N ALA A 73 -2.11 -14.95 13.19
CA ALA A 73 -2.88 -13.84 13.71
C ALA A 73 -3.20 -12.80 12.61
N LEU A 74 -2.21 -12.48 11.74
CA LEU A 74 -2.40 -11.61 10.59
C LEU A 74 -3.44 -12.18 9.62
N ARG A 75 -3.30 -13.45 9.20
CA ARG A 75 -4.27 -14.11 8.31
C ARG A 75 -5.69 -14.08 8.88
N LYS A 76 -5.82 -14.32 10.19
CA LYS A 76 -7.13 -14.24 10.84
C LYS A 76 -7.75 -12.84 10.70
N ARG A 77 -6.98 -11.77 10.99
CA ARG A 77 -7.45 -10.39 10.82
C ARG A 77 -7.83 -10.10 9.35
N ALA A 78 -7.04 -10.59 8.40
CA ALA A 78 -7.30 -10.43 6.98
C ALA A 78 -8.61 -11.09 6.56
N LEU A 79 -8.86 -12.34 6.96
CA LEU A 79 -10.13 -13.06 6.68
C LEU A 79 -11.33 -12.37 7.32
N GLU A 80 -11.19 -11.87 8.54
CA GLU A 80 -12.22 -11.08 9.21
C GLU A 80 -12.50 -9.76 8.46
N ALA A 81 -11.46 -9.05 8.00
CA ALA A 81 -11.61 -7.85 7.18
C ALA A 81 -12.30 -8.16 5.85
N VAL A 82 -11.87 -9.20 5.11
CA VAL A 82 -12.54 -9.65 3.87
C VAL A 82 -14.01 -9.94 4.12
N THR A 83 -14.35 -10.63 5.21
CA THR A 83 -15.75 -10.95 5.55
C THR A 83 -16.59 -9.68 5.76
N ARG A 84 -16.03 -8.67 6.42
CA ARG A 84 -16.73 -7.39 6.65
C ARG A 84 -16.85 -6.56 5.37
N LEU A 85 -15.81 -6.55 4.54
CA LEU A 85 -15.71 -5.69 3.36
C LEU A 85 -16.45 -6.24 2.14
N SER A 86 -16.52 -7.57 1.97
CA SER A 86 -17.10 -8.23 0.80
C SER A 86 -18.51 -7.77 0.41
N PRO A 87 -19.46 -7.50 1.33
CA PRO A 87 -20.82 -7.11 0.95
C PRO A 87 -20.93 -5.78 0.20
N ALA A 88 -19.99 -4.86 0.42
CA ALA A 88 -19.97 -3.53 -0.20
C ALA A 88 -18.74 -3.32 -1.09
N PHE A 89 -17.97 -4.36 -1.37
CA PHE A 89 -16.74 -4.27 -2.14
C PHE A 89 -17.02 -3.81 -3.58
N PRO A 90 -16.43 -2.71 -4.05
CA PRO A 90 -16.67 -2.18 -5.40
C PRO A 90 -15.88 -2.94 -6.47
N GLY A 91 -16.16 -4.24 -6.60
CA GLY A 91 -15.50 -5.16 -7.52
C GLY A 91 -16.03 -6.58 -7.35
N ASP A 92 -15.23 -7.58 -7.69
CA ASP A 92 -15.57 -8.97 -7.48
C ASP A 92 -15.04 -9.47 -6.11
N PRO A 93 -15.89 -9.67 -5.10
CA PRO A 93 -15.45 -10.10 -3.78
C PRO A 93 -14.91 -11.55 -3.74
N LYS A 94 -15.05 -12.33 -4.83
CA LYS A 94 -14.50 -13.69 -4.92
C LYS A 94 -13.04 -13.67 -5.32
N THR A 95 -12.67 -12.74 -6.16
CA THR A 95 -11.29 -12.56 -6.64
C THR A 95 -10.55 -11.45 -5.90
N GLY A 96 -11.27 -10.56 -5.22
CA GLY A 96 -10.73 -9.37 -4.59
C GLY A 96 -10.25 -8.32 -5.59
N ILE A 97 -10.67 -8.40 -6.86
CA ILE A 97 -10.31 -7.44 -7.89
C ILE A 97 -11.34 -6.33 -7.94
N LEU A 98 -10.87 -5.09 -7.85
CA LEU A 98 -11.68 -3.89 -8.01
C LEU A 98 -12.18 -3.78 -9.45
N ALA A 99 -13.41 -3.33 -9.64
CA ALA A 99 -13.89 -3.00 -10.97
C ALA A 99 -13.19 -1.73 -11.49
N ASP A 100 -13.02 -1.69 -12.81
CA ASP A 100 -12.30 -0.62 -13.51
C ASP A 100 -13.29 0.23 -14.33
N ASP A 101 -14.21 0.88 -13.62
CA ASP A 101 -15.20 1.79 -14.20
C ASP A 101 -15.47 2.97 -13.25
N ASP A 102 -15.95 4.08 -13.80
CA ASP A 102 -16.20 5.34 -13.09
C ASP A 102 -17.12 5.17 -11.87
N HIS A 103 -18.09 4.25 -11.95
CA HIS A 103 -19.01 4.00 -10.85
C HIS A 103 -18.32 3.30 -9.68
N ALA A 104 -17.50 2.32 -9.97
CA ALA A 104 -16.70 1.62 -8.96
C ALA A 104 -15.68 2.56 -8.30
N GLU A 105 -15.08 3.47 -9.06
CA GLU A 105 -14.17 4.48 -8.50
C GLU A 105 -14.90 5.43 -7.54
N GLN A 106 -16.08 5.89 -7.87
CA GLN A 106 -16.92 6.71 -7.00
C GLN A 106 -17.30 5.96 -5.71
N LEU A 107 -17.69 4.69 -5.82
CA LEU A 107 -17.98 3.86 -4.65
C LEU A 107 -16.73 3.62 -3.78
N PHE A 108 -15.57 3.45 -4.41
CA PHE A 108 -14.32 3.21 -3.69
C PHE A 108 -13.85 4.43 -2.90
N ALA A 109 -14.14 5.64 -3.35
CA ALA A 109 -13.77 6.89 -2.66
C ALA A 109 -14.32 6.96 -1.21
N ASP A 110 -15.52 6.41 -1.00
CA ASP A 110 -16.17 6.36 0.33
C ASP A 110 -16.08 4.96 1.00
N PHE A 111 -15.39 4.01 0.34
CA PHE A 111 -15.35 2.63 0.79
C PHE A 111 -14.41 2.43 1.96
N ALA A 112 -14.98 2.06 3.11
CA ALA A 112 -14.24 1.57 4.28
C ALA A 112 -13.10 2.51 4.78
N ASN A 113 -13.34 3.82 4.79
CA ASN A 113 -12.36 4.84 5.18
C ASN A 113 -11.91 4.73 6.66
N ASP A 114 -12.68 4.06 7.51
CA ASP A 114 -12.37 3.83 8.92
C ASP A 114 -11.85 2.40 9.20
N GLU A 115 -11.73 1.55 8.18
CA GLU A 115 -11.29 0.17 8.36
C GLU A 115 -9.78 0.10 8.63
N PRO A 116 -9.34 -0.49 9.74
CA PRO A 116 -7.91 -0.66 10.00
C PRO A 116 -7.30 -1.70 9.05
N CYS A 117 -6.10 -1.42 8.56
CA CYS A 117 -5.33 -2.34 7.75
C CYS A 117 -5.11 -3.67 8.51
N PRO A 118 -5.42 -4.85 7.93
CA PRO A 118 -5.26 -6.13 8.64
C PRO A 118 -3.80 -6.48 8.94
N VAL A 119 -2.85 -5.82 8.29
CA VAL A 119 -1.40 -6.01 8.53
C VAL A 119 -0.91 -5.17 9.72
N LEU A 120 -1.71 -4.22 10.21
CA LEU A 120 -1.42 -3.49 11.44
C LEU A 120 -1.60 -4.44 12.65
N ASP A 121 -0.57 -4.60 13.44
CA ASP A 121 -0.67 -5.30 14.73
C ASP A 121 -1.31 -4.36 15.76
N PRO A 122 -2.52 -4.65 16.24
CA PRO A 122 -3.22 -3.76 17.18
C PRO A 122 -2.56 -3.68 18.57
N ALA A 123 -1.69 -4.64 18.91
CA ALA A 123 -1.00 -4.65 20.20
C ALA A 123 0.22 -3.71 20.22
N THR A 124 0.89 -3.56 19.08
CA THR A 124 2.13 -2.78 18.96
C THR A 124 1.95 -1.49 18.16
N GLY A 125 0.86 -1.34 17.40
CA GLY A 125 0.66 -0.23 16.46
C GLY A 125 1.65 -0.25 15.28
N THR A 126 2.29 -1.40 14.99
CA THR A 126 3.28 -1.53 13.92
C THR A 126 2.78 -2.44 12.80
N CYS A 127 3.31 -2.24 11.59
CA CYS A 127 3.01 -3.07 10.43
C CYS A 127 3.75 -4.41 10.51
N ASP A 128 3.03 -5.53 10.50
CA ASP A 128 3.61 -6.89 10.51
C ASP A 128 4.44 -7.20 9.25
N LEU A 129 4.14 -6.54 8.13
CA LEU A 129 4.82 -6.71 6.84
C LEU A 129 5.53 -5.42 6.39
N TYR A 130 6.11 -4.67 7.31
CA TYR A 130 6.69 -3.34 7.03
C TYR A 130 7.68 -3.33 5.86
N SER A 131 8.54 -4.35 5.75
CA SER A 131 9.50 -4.49 4.64
C SER A 131 8.86 -4.82 3.30
N ALA A 132 7.69 -5.46 3.32
CA ALA A 132 6.92 -5.87 2.14
C ALA A 132 5.74 -4.92 1.84
N ARG A 133 5.67 -3.76 2.51
CA ARG A 133 4.56 -2.82 2.34
C ARG A 133 4.43 -2.33 0.89
N PRO A 134 3.21 -2.07 0.40
CA PRO A 134 2.92 -1.50 -0.92
C PRO A 134 3.68 -0.20 -1.20
N ILE A 135 3.85 0.12 -2.49
CA ILE A 135 4.45 1.39 -2.91
C ILE A 135 3.67 2.58 -2.35
N THR A 136 2.33 2.53 -2.37
CA THR A 136 1.49 3.57 -1.74
C THR A 136 1.83 3.78 -0.26
N CYS A 137 2.03 2.70 0.51
CA CYS A 137 2.44 2.81 1.91
C CYS A 137 3.85 3.42 2.09
N ARG A 138 4.75 3.21 1.12
CA ARG A 138 6.10 3.78 1.14
C ARG A 138 6.11 5.26 0.82
N ALA A 139 5.16 5.69 -0.01
CA ALA A 139 5.02 7.09 -0.41
C ALA A 139 4.20 7.92 0.59
N PHE A 140 3.61 7.32 1.61
CA PHE A 140 2.77 8.03 2.57
C PHE A 140 3.59 8.91 3.53
N GLY A 141 3.16 10.16 3.70
CA GLY A 141 3.78 11.13 4.61
C GLY A 141 4.30 12.37 3.91
N PRO A 142 5.36 12.29 3.09
CA PRO A 142 5.81 13.40 2.25
C PRO A 142 4.75 13.83 1.23
N PRO A 143 4.87 15.07 0.69
CA PRO A 143 4.01 15.50 -0.40
C PRO A 143 4.24 14.65 -1.66
N VAL A 144 3.15 14.12 -2.23
CA VAL A 144 3.15 13.35 -3.47
C VAL A 144 2.14 13.96 -4.43
N ARG A 145 2.52 14.10 -5.69
CA ARG A 145 1.64 14.63 -6.74
C ARG A 145 0.73 13.55 -7.30
N SER A 146 -0.56 13.89 -7.36
CA SER A 146 -1.60 13.13 -8.05
C SER A 146 -2.31 14.03 -9.07
N GLU A 147 -3.30 13.50 -9.76
CA GLU A 147 -4.18 14.27 -10.67
C GLU A 147 -4.93 15.37 -9.92
N ASP A 148 -5.29 15.15 -8.66
CA ASP A 148 -6.00 16.11 -7.80
C ASP A 148 -5.09 17.19 -7.21
N GLY A 149 -3.79 17.11 -7.42
CA GLY A 149 -2.79 18.06 -6.92
C GLY A 149 -1.74 17.43 -6.02
N LEU A 150 -1.13 18.26 -5.15
CA LEU A 150 -0.09 17.83 -4.22
C LEU A 150 -0.72 17.44 -2.88
N GLY A 151 -0.83 16.13 -2.65
CA GLY A 151 -1.35 15.56 -1.41
C GLY A 151 -0.27 15.42 -0.33
N VAL A 152 -0.64 15.65 0.92
CA VAL A 152 0.20 15.41 2.10
C VAL A 152 -0.58 14.65 3.17
N CYS A 153 0.11 13.94 4.04
CA CYS A 153 -0.54 13.37 5.22
C CYS A 153 -1.10 14.49 6.12
N GLU A 154 -2.34 14.35 6.57
CA GLU A 154 -3.03 15.35 7.42
C GLU A 154 -2.31 15.66 8.74
N LEU A 155 -1.45 14.77 9.24
CA LEU A 155 -0.65 14.98 10.44
C LEU A 155 0.65 15.76 10.19
N CYS A 156 1.00 15.96 8.91
CA CYS A 156 2.26 16.56 8.49
C CYS A 156 2.06 17.97 7.93
N PHE A 157 3.14 18.73 7.86
CA PHE A 157 3.20 20.06 7.24
C PHE A 157 2.29 21.12 7.83
N HIS A 158 1.86 20.98 9.09
CA HIS A 158 1.08 22.02 9.76
C HIS A 158 1.85 23.33 9.87
N GLY A 159 1.30 24.39 9.28
CA GLY A 159 1.89 25.74 9.27
C GLY A 159 2.99 25.94 8.22
N ALA A 160 3.26 24.96 7.36
CA ALA A 160 4.11 25.12 6.20
C ALA A 160 3.37 25.92 5.10
N THR A 161 4.11 26.70 4.29
CA THR A 161 3.57 27.33 3.09
C THR A 161 3.51 26.35 1.92
N ASP A 162 2.72 26.66 0.89
CA ASP A 162 2.62 25.82 -0.32
C ASP A 162 3.99 25.63 -0.99
N GLU A 163 4.85 26.67 -0.97
CA GLU A 163 6.20 26.58 -1.52
C GLU A 163 7.10 25.62 -0.69
N GLN A 164 6.94 25.62 0.64
CA GLN A 164 7.67 24.73 1.54
C GLN A 164 7.19 23.28 1.35
N ILE A 165 5.89 23.06 1.16
CA ILE A 165 5.32 21.75 0.85
C ILE A 165 5.86 21.26 -0.50
N ALA A 166 5.77 22.07 -1.56
CA ALA A 166 6.24 21.73 -2.89
C ALA A 166 7.75 21.43 -2.94
N ALA A 167 8.56 22.12 -2.13
CA ALA A 167 10.00 21.85 -2.05
C ALA A 167 10.34 20.48 -1.46
N CYS A 168 9.37 19.83 -0.80
CA CYS A 168 9.50 18.50 -0.19
C CYS A 168 8.86 17.39 -1.02
N GLU A 169 8.32 17.70 -2.20
CA GLU A 169 7.64 16.76 -3.09
C GLU A 169 8.49 15.51 -3.36
N MET A 170 7.90 14.33 -3.17
CA MET A 170 8.51 13.04 -3.44
C MET A 170 8.08 12.54 -4.82
N GLU A 171 9.03 12.31 -5.71
CA GLU A 171 8.80 11.55 -6.94
C GLU A 171 8.89 10.06 -6.64
N VAL A 172 7.77 9.34 -6.77
CA VAL A 172 7.67 7.93 -6.33
C VAL A 172 8.31 6.99 -7.35
N ASP A 173 7.95 7.13 -8.61
CA ASP A 173 8.41 6.26 -9.72
C ASP A 173 8.50 7.06 -11.03
N PRO A 174 9.50 7.95 -11.17
CA PRO A 174 9.61 8.85 -12.32
C PRO A 174 9.82 8.11 -13.65
N ASP A 175 10.31 6.90 -13.61
CA ASP A 175 10.60 6.08 -14.80
C ASP A 175 9.46 5.10 -15.15
N GLU A 176 8.34 5.14 -14.43
CA GLU A 176 7.18 4.24 -14.63
C GLU A 176 7.56 2.75 -14.58
N ILE A 177 8.44 2.40 -13.66
CA ILE A 177 8.97 1.03 -13.53
C ILE A 177 7.85 0.09 -13.08
N GLU A 178 6.98 0.51 -12.16
CA GLU A 178 5.87 -0.30 -11.69
C GLU A 178 4.94 -0.71 -12.84
N SER A 179 4.57 0.25 -13.70
CA SER A 179 3.72 -0.01 -14.88
C SER A 179 4.36 -1.02 -15.83
N LYS A 180 5.66 -0.92 -16.06
CA LYS A 180 6.41 -1.88 -16.90
C LYS A 180 6.42 -3.28 -16.30
N LEU A 181 6.67 -3.41 -14.99
CA LEU A 181 6.67 -4.69 -14.30
C LEU A 181 5.28 -5.33 -14.23
N LEU A 182 4.22 -4.53 -14.03
CA LEU A 182 2.85 -5.01 -14.08
C LEU A 182 2.50 -5.56 -15.47
N LYS A 183 2.94 -4.88 -16.53
CA LYS A 183 2.77 -5.36 -17.89
C LYS A 183 3.51 -6.68 -18.12
N GLU A 184 4.75 -6.81 -17.67
CA GLU A 184 5.51 -8.07 -17.74
C GLU A 184 4.78 -9.21 -17.01
N MET A 185 4.21 -8.95 -15.84
CA MET A 185 3.41 -9.94 -15.10
C MET A 185 2.17 -10.37 -15.89
N GLN A 186 1.44 -9.43 -16.49
CA GLN A 186 0.25 -9.71 -17.29
C GLN A 186 0.60 -10.50 -18.56
N ASP A 187 1.65 -10.11 -19.26
CA ASP A 187 2.14 -10.80 -20.47
C ASP A 187 2.58 -12.24 -20.16
N ALA A 188 3.02 -12.51 -18.93
CA ALA A 188 3.33 -13.84 -18.42
C ALA A 188 2.08 -14.64 -17.92
N GLY A 189 0.87 -14.09 -18.08
CA GLY A 189 -0.38 -14.72 -17.64
C GLY A 189 -0.69 -14.56 -16.14
N GLY A 190 -0.02 -13.61 -15.48
CA GLY A 190 -0.31 -13.26 -14.09
C GLY A 190 -1.63 -12.49 -13.92
N PRO A 191 -2.06 -12.25 -12.67
CA PRO A 191 -3.26 -11.51 -12.38
C PRO A 191 -3.16 -10.04 -12.83
N SER A 192 -4.30 -9.46 -13.18
CA SER A 192 -4.43 -8.05 -13.58
C SER A 192 -5.46 -7.33 -12.71
N GLY A 193 -5.50 -6.01 -12.80
CA GLY A 193 -6.40 -5.17 -12.03
C GLY A 193 -5.83 -4.78 -10.67
N ARG A 194 -6.56 -3.92 -9.95
CA ARG A 194 -6.21 -3.47 -8.59
C ARG A 194 -6.93 -4.32 -7.55
N THR A 195 -6.36 -4.41 -6.37
CA THR A 195 -6.95 -5.10 -5.22
C THR A 195 -6.75 -4.25 -3.96
N ILE A 196 -7.06 -4.80 -2.80
CA ILE A 196 -6.79 -4.17 -1.50
C ILE A 196 -5.97 -5.11 -0.62
N VAL A 197 -5.29 -4.55 0.39
CA VAL A 197 -4.40 -5.32 1.28
C VAL A 197 -5.11 -6.52 1.90
N ALA A 198 -6.37 -6.38 2.32
CA ALA A 198 -7.11 -7.46 2.96
C ALA A 198 -7.22 -8.72 2.09
N PHE A 199 -7.59 -8.57 0.82
CA PHE A 199 -7.67 -9.69 -0.11
C PHE A 199 -6.27 -10.25 -0.45
N ALA A 200 -5.27 -9.38 -0.60
CA ALA A 200 -3.91 -9.81 -0.93
C ALA A 200 -3.27 -10.74 0.11
N VAL A 201 -3.65 -10.63 1.40
CA VAL A 201 -3.03 -11.41 2.50
C VAL A 201 -3.99 -12.42 3.16
N ALA A 202 -5.23 -12.55 2.68
CA ALA A 202 -6.21 -13.50 3.19
C ALA A 202 -6.03 -14.92 2.64
N ASP A 203 -5.36 -15.09 1.50
CA ASP A 203 -5.12 -16.39 0.83
C ASP A 203 -4.04 -17.26 1.53
#